data_754142b0a9af3e319a4256f4a03f70fd
#
_entry.id   754142b0a9af3e319a4256f4a03f70fd
#
_cell.length_a   1.000
_cell.length_b   1.000
_cell.length_c   1.000
_cell.angle_alpha   90.00
_cell.angle_beta   90.00
_cell.angle_gamma   90.00
#
_symmetry.space_group_name_H-M   'P 1'
#
loop_
_entity.id
_entity.type
_entity.pdbx_description
1 polymer ?
#
loop_
_entity_poly.entity_id
_entity_poly.type
_entity_poly.pdbx_seq_one_letter_code
_entity_poly.pdbx_strand_id
1 'polypeptide(L)'
;MKNIIVTGANRGIGFEITKQYLELGHRVWASYRYESSAKDLFSMTQSFHNLTPFEMDVTNQESVERAFDDFLQSKLKFELLFNNAGIIDWSDFDNVEPKSFADVYEVNVIGAFVVMRNSLKTLHQKSPMKSRIINLSSRLGSIDLRGNTQLGGALAYQCSKAALNMLTKQTSLELKEKGISVISMSPGWVKTEMGGKKAKYETDQSVRMIISVLQSLADEETGIFIGEDGEKIPW
;
A
#
# COMPACT_ATOMS: atom_id res chain seq x y z
N MET A 1 -9.59 6.91 17.51
CA MET A 1 -8.80 7.67 16.53
C MET A 1 -7.49 6.92 16.33
N LYS A 2 -7.11 6.61 15.07
CA LYS A 2 -5.88 5.89 14.71
C LYS A 2 -4.91 6.85 14.03
N ASN A 3 -3.62 6.55 14.11
CA ASN A 3 -2.58 7.18 13.32
C ASN A 3 -2.24 6.26 12.14
N ILE A 4 -2.25 6.78 10.93
CA ILE A 4 -2.18 6.01 9.69
C ILE A 4 -1.09 6.59 8.80
N ILE A 5 -0.24 5.74 8.24
CA ILE A 5 0.72 6.11 7.20
C ILE A 5 0.20 5.58 5.87
N VAL A 6 0.22 6.42 4.84
CA VAL A 6 -0.09 6.04 3.46
C VAL A 6 1.05 6.45 2.55
N THR A 7 1.68 5.50 1.85
CA THR A 7 2.74 5.81 0.89
C THR A 7 2.15 6.09 -0.50
N GLY A 8 2.76 7.05 -1.24
CA GLY A 8 2.27 7.43 -2.56
C GLY A 8 0.84 7.99 -2.54
N ALA A 9 0.57 8.89 -1.59
CA ALA A 9 -0.76 9.40 -1.29
C ALA A 9 -1.18 10.63 -2.12
N ASN A 10 -0.34 11.09 -3.04
CA ASN A 10 -0.57 12.31 -3.81
C ASN A 10 -1.57 12.14 -4.96
N ARG A 11 -2.00 10.91 -5.29
CA ARG A 11 -3.00 10.61 -6.34
C ARG A 11 -3.64 9.23 -6.16
N GLY A 12 -4.68 8.98 -6.95
CA GLY A 12 -5.30 7.67 -7.11
C GLY A 12 -5.80 7.06 -5.80
N ILE A 13 -5.54 5.77 -5.62
CA ILE A 13 -6.00 5.00 -4.46
C ILE A 13 -5.43 5.56 -3.16
N GLY A 14 -4.14 5.91 -3.12
CA GLY A 14 -3.50 6.45 -1.90
C GLY A 14 -4.11 7.79 -1.46
N PHE A 15 -4.44 8.66 -2.40
CA PHE A 15 -5.12 9.92 -2.13
C PHE A 15 -6.51 9.67 -1.53
N GLU A 16 -7.26 8.74 -2.11
CA GLU A 16 -8.61 8.43 -1.65
C GLU A 16 -8.61 7.70 -0.31
N ILE A 17 -7.65 6.79 -0.05
CA ILE A 17 -7.43 6.20 1.29
C ILE A 17 -7.21 7.31 2.32
N THR A 18 -6.33 8.26 2.01
CA THR A 18 -6.04 9.40 2.87
C THR A 18 -7.31 10.17 3.19
N LYS A 19 -8.07 10.56 2.16
CA LYS A 19 -9.31 11.34 2.30
C LYS A 19 -10.33 10.62 3.17
N GLN A 20 -10.67 9.37 2.89
CA GLN A 20 -11.71 8.64 3.61
C GLN A 20 -11.33 8.38 5.08
N TYR A 21 -10.05 8.09 5.38
CA TYR A 21 -9.63 7.96 6.78
C TYR A 21 -9.66 9.30 7.55
N LEU A 22 -9.41 10.43 6.88
CA LEU A 22 -9.59 11.77 7.47
C LEU A 22 -11.07 12.06 7.74
N GLU A 23 -11.96 11.74 6.81
CA GLU A 23 -13.42 11.85 6.97
C GLU A 23 -13.96 10.98 8.14
N LEU A 24 -13.32 9.85 8.40
CA LEU A 24 -13.61 8.99 9.56
C LEU A 24 -12.99 9.51 10.88
N GLY A 25 -12.34 10.68 10.87
CA GLY A 25 -11.77 11.32 12.06
C GLY A 25 -10.41 10.76 12.51
N HIS A 26 -9.72 10.02 11.65
CA HIS A 26 -8.38 9.52 11.92
C HIS A 26 -7.29 10.55 11.58
N ARG A 27 -6.07 10.36 12.08
CA ARG A 27 -4.89 11.14 11.69
C ARG A 27 -4.15 10.41 10.58
N VAL A 28 -3.80 11.12 9.51
CA VAL A 28 -3.12 10.52 8.36
C VAL A 28 -1.82 11.25 8.05
N TRP A 29 -0.73 10.49 7.98
CA TRP A 29 0.55 10.90 7.42
C TRP A 29 0.62 10.36 6.00
N ALA A 30 0.60 11.27 5.03
CA ALA A 30 0.44 10.99 3.62
C ALA A 30 1.71 11.32 2.84
N SER A 31 2.42 10.31 2.34
CA SER A 31 3.68 10.58 1.63
C SER A 31 3.48 10.93 0.17
N TYR A 32 4.35 11.79 -0.31
CA TYR A 32 4.55 12.13 -1.72
C TYR A 32 6.06 12.08 -2.04
N ARG A 33 6.39 11.88 -3.32
CA ARG A 33 7.79 11.85 -3.75
C ARG A 33 8.31 13.24 -4.15
N TYR A 34 7.50 14.03 -4.86
CA TYR A 34 7.82 15.37 -5.32
C TYR A 34 6.70 16.33 -4.96
N GLU A 35 7.04 17.47 -4.38
CA GLU A 35 6.07 18.50 -3.98
C GLU A 35 5.21 18.98 -5.16
N SER A 36 5.83 19.10 -6.35
CA SER A 36 5.13 19.51 -7.58
C SER A 36 3.96 18.62 -7.96
N SER A 37 3.98 17.35 -7.53
CA SER A 37 2.92 16.36 -7.79
C SER A 37 1.91 16.22 -6.65
N ALA A 38 2.04 17.00 -5.57
CA ALA A 38 1.26 16.84 -4.34
C ALA A 38 0.29 18.02 -4.08
N LYS A 39 -0.01 18.83 -5.08
CA LYS A 39 -0.86 20.03 -4.95
C LYS A 39 -2.23 19.75 -4.31
N ASP A 40 -2.90 18.69 -4.78
CA ASP A 40 -4.22 18.30 -4.27
C ASP A 40 -4.12 17.82 -2.82
N LEU A 41 -3.04 17.11 -2.46
CA LEU A 41 -2.78 16.68 -1.10
C LEU A 41 -2.55 17.88 -0.16
N PHE A 42 -1.80 18.88 -0.59
CA PHE A 42 -1.62 20.13 0.17
C PHE A 42 -2.94 20.93 0.27
N SER A 43 -3.72 21.00 -0.79
CA SER A 43 -5.03 21.66 -0.75
C SER A 43 -5.97 21.02 0.29
N MET A 44 -5.89 19.70 0.44
CA MET A 44 -6.69 18.94 1.42
C MET A 44 -6.37 19.34 2.87
N THR A 45 -5.17 19.84 3.20
CA THR A 45 -4.83 20.30 4.55
C THR A 45 -5.65 21.48 5.03
N GLN A 46 -6.23 22.24 4.11
CA GLN A 46 -7.12 23.36 4.44
C GLN A 46 -8.44 22.87 5.06
N SER A 47 -8.89 21.68 4.67
CA SER A 47 -10.13 21.08 5.17
C SER A 47 -9.90 20.07 6.31
N PHE A 48 -8.70 19.49 6.39
CA PHE A 48 -8.38 18.42 7.35
C PHE A 48 -7.10 18.76 8.13
N HIS A 49 -7.24 19.28 9.33
CA HIS A 49 -6.10 19.60 10.23
C HIS A 49 -5.38 18.37 10.80
N ASN A 50 -5.96 17.20 10.63
CA ASN A 50 -5.42 15.88 11.00
C ASN A 50 -4.66 15.19 9.85
N LEU A 51 -4.41 15.88 8.74
CA LEU A 51 -3.55 15.48 7.64
C LEU A 51 -2.15 16.07 7.81
N THR A 52 -1.13 15.23 7.70
CA THR A 52 0.29 15.63 7.64
C THR A 52 0.92 15.09 6.35
N PRO A 53 1.02 15.89 5.29
CA PRO A 53 1.83 15.53 4.13
C PRO A 53 3.32 15.50 4.49
N PHE A 54 4.06 14.53 3.95
CA PHE A 54 5.51 14.46 4.12
C PHE A 54 6.19 13.87 2.88
N GLU A 55 7.42 14.32 2.63
CA GLU A 55 8.21 13.83 1.50
C GLU A 55 8.85 12.49 1.84
N MET A 56 8.70 11.51 0.94
CA MET A 56 9.37 10.22 1.03
C MET A 56 9.41 9.54 -0.33
N ASP A 57 10.61 9.29 -0.85
CA ASP A 57 10.83 8.43 -1.99
C ASP A 57 11.11 7.00 -1.50
N VAL A 58 10.22 6.07 -1.79
CA VAL A 58 10.34 4.66 -1.35
C VAL A 58 11.53 3.94 -2.00
N THR A 59 12.07 4.45 -3.11
CA THR A 59 13.26 3.90 -3.79
C THR A 59 14.57 4.45 -3.22
N ASN A 60 14.51 5.45 -2.36
CA ASN A 60 15.66 6.04 -1.69
C ASN A 60 15.66 5.69 -0.21
N GLN A 61 16.53 4.76 0.19
CA GLN A 61 16.60 4.28 1.56
C GLN A 61 16.82 5.42 2.57
N GLU A 62 17.68 6.37 2.28
CA GLU A 62 17.94 7.51 3.17
C GLU A 62 16.72 8.42 3.33
N SER A 63 15.92 8.60 2.27
CA SER A 63 14.64 9.32 2.33
C SER A 63 13.66 8.64 3.27
N VAL A 64 13.55 7.30 3.18
CA VAL A 64 12.69 6.52 4.07
C VAL A 64 13.20 6.59 5.52
N GLU A 65 14.49 6.39 5.75
CA GLU A 65 15.09 6.44 7.08
C GLU A 65 14.83 7.80 7.77
N ARG A 66 15.07 8.91 7.08
CA ARG A 66 14.79 10.26 7.62
C ARG A 66 13.33 10.42 8.04
N ALA A 67 12.40 10.02 7.20
CA ALA A 67 10.97 10.14 7.51
C ALA A 67 10.58 9.37 8.78
N PHE A 68 11.10 8.15 8.95
CA PHE A 68 10.82 7.35 10.14
C PHE A 68 11.59 7.80 11.39
N ASP A 69 12.78 8.39 11.24
CA ASP A 69 13.50 9.01 12.36
C ASP A 69 12.77 10.23 12.91
N ASP A 70 12.16 11.07 12.06
CA ASP A 70 11.30 12.18 12.48
C ASP A 70 10.07 11.69 13.27
N PHE A 71 9.45 10.59 12.83
CA PHE A 71 8.34 9.97 13.57
C PHE A 71 8.78 9.43 14.93
N LEU A 72 9.97 8.83 15.02
CA LEU A 72 10.53 8.34 16.28
C LEU A 72 10.82 9.49 17.25
N GLN A 73 11.43 10.58 16.78
CA GLN A 73 11.70 11.77 17.60
C GLN A 73 10.41 12.37 18.14
N SER A 74 9.36 12.39 17.34
CA SER A 74 8.03 12.85 17.73
C SER A 74 7.27 11.85 18.63
N LYS A 75 7.86 10.68 18.93
CA LYS A 75 7.25 9.58 19.71
C LYS A 75 5.90 9.11 19.15
N LEU A 76 5.69 9.32 17.86
CA LEU A 76 4.49 8.88 17.17
C LEU A 76 4.44 7.35 17.07
N LYS A 77 3.26 6.79 17.27
CA LYS A 77 2.95 5.38 17.04
C LYS A 77 1.80 5.25 16.08
N PHE A 78 1.89 4.29 15.18
CA PHE A 78 0.93 4.09 14.11
C PHE A 78 0.21 2.74 14.27
N GLU A 79 -1.06 2.74 13.91
CA GLU A 79 -1.89 1.54 13.89
C GLU A 79 -1.98 0.92 12.49
N LEU A 80 -1.92 1.75 11.43
CA LEU A 80 -2.00 1.27 10.05
C LEU A 80 -0.86 1.85 9.21
N LEU A 81 -0.26 1.00 8.39
CA LEU A 81 0.64 1.38 7.31
C LEU A 81 0.10 0.83 5.99
N PHE A 82 -0.21 1.70 5.05
CA PHE A 82 -0.54 1.35 3.67
C PHE A 82 0.70 1.52 2.78
N ASN A 83 1.31 0.42 2.38
CA ASN A 83 2.26 0.38 1.27
C ASN A 83 1.48 0.43 -0.04
N ASN A 84 1.12 1.64 -0.46
CA ASN A 84 0.34 1.90 -1.66
C ASN A 84 1.21 2.38 -2.83
N ALA A 85 2.37 2.99 -2.56
CA ALA A 85 3.28 3.41 -3.63
C ALA A 85 3.57 2.26 -4.60
N GLY A 86 3.38 2.50 -5.89
CA GLY A 86 3.57 1.48 -6.92
C GLY A 86 3.49 2.07 -8.32
N ILE A 87 4.14 1.38 -9.24
CA ILE A 87 4.12 1.69 -10.68
C ILE A 87 3.81 0.44 -11.49
N ILE A 88 3.41 0.65 -12.73
CA ILE A 88 3.12 -0.41 -13.71
C ILE A 88 3.85 -0.12 -15.02
N ASP A 89 4.34 -1.15 -15.66
CA ASP A 89 4.70 -1.20 -17.06
C ASP A 89 3.74 -2.18 -17.74
N TRP A 90 3.06 -1.74 -18.78
CA TRP A 90 2.06 -2.54 -19.50
C TRP A 90 2.66 -3.45 -20.57
N SER A 91 3.99 -3.48 -20.71
CA SER A 91 4.68 -4.30 -21.69
C SER A 91 4.46 -5.80 -21.41
N ASP A 92 4.27 -6.55 -22.49
CA ASP A 92 4.22 -8.01 -22.49
C ASP A 92 5.62 -8.63 -22.55
N PHE A 93 5.68 -9.96 -22.71
CA PHE A 93 6.92 -10.70 -22.72
C PHE A 93 7.89 -10.27 -23.84
N ASP A 94 7.37 -9.95 -25.02
CA ASP A 94 8.20 -9.59 -26.17
C ASP A 94 8.72 -8.15 -26.14
N ASN A 95 8.07 -7.29 -25.33
CA ASN A 95 8.31 -5.84 -25.35
C ASN A 95 8.83 -5.28 -24.02
N VAL A 96 8.85 -6.06 -22.93
CA VAL A 96 9.33 -5.56 -21.63
C VAL A 96 10.85 -5.44 -21.61
N GLU A 97 11.33 -4.25 -21.30
CA GLU A 97 12.76 -4.02 -21.14
C GLU A 97 13.25 -4.44 -19.76
N PRO A 98 14.49 -5.01 -19.64
CA PRO A 98 15.07 -5.36 -18.34
C PRO A 98 15.09 -4.19 -17.34
N LYS A 99 15.29 -2.97 -17.84
CA LYS A 99 15.25 -1.77 -17.00
C LYS A 99 13.87 -1.52 -16.42
N SER A 100 12.82 -1.61 -17.22
CA SER A 100 11.43 -1.51 -16.75
C SER A 100 11.13 -2.56 -15.67
N PHE A 101 11.64 -3.78 -15.87
CA PHE A 101 11.50 -4.86 -14.91
C PHE A 101 12.13 -4.50 -13.57
N ALA A 102 13.36 -3.95 -13.60
CA ALA A 102 14.09 -3.51 -12.43
C ALA A 102 13.37 -2.32 -11.73
N ASP A 103 12.95 -1.31 -12.49
CA ASP A 103 12.30 -0.12 -11.96
C ASP A 103 10.96 -0.48 -11.25
N VAL A 104 10.16 -1.36 -11.86
CA VAL A 104 8.90 -1.83 -11.27
C VAL A 104 9.16 -2.63 -9.99
N TYR A 105 10.19 -3.46 -9.98
CA TYR A 105 10.55 -4.26 -8.81
C TYR A 105 11.08 -3.39 -7.68
N GLU A 106 11.91 -2.39 -8.01
CA GLU A 106 12.47 -1.42 -7.05
C GLU A 106 11.35 -0.69 -6.28
N VAL A 107 10.36 -0.16 -7.00
CA VAL A 107 9.26 0.57 -6.33
C VAL A 107 8.32 -0.39 -5.59
N ASN A 108 7.84 -1.45 -6.27
CA ASN A 108 6.71 -2.24 -5.79
C ASN A 108 7.10 -3.26 -4.71
N VAL A 109 8.36 -3.68 -4.66
CA VAL A 109 8.84 -4.74 -3.76
C VAL A 109 9.89 -4.21 -2.80
N ILE A 110 11.02 -3.70 -3.33
CA ILE A 110 12.13 -3.24 -2.49
C ILE A 110 11.71 -2.02 -1.68
N GLY A 111 11.05 -1.05 -2.31
CA GLY A 111 10.52 0.13 -1.63
C GLY A 111 9.54 -0.23 -0.52
N ALA A 112 8.58 -1.12 -0.79
CA ALA A 112 7.66 -1.61 0.24
C ALA A 112 8.40 -2.30 1.39
N PHE A 113 9.41 -3.12 1.11
CA PHE A 113 10.26 -3.76 2.13
C PHE A 113 11.00 -2.74 2.99
N VAL A 114 11.64 -1.74 2.37
CA VAL A 114 12.39 -0.71 3.09
C VAL A 114 11.49 0.10 4.01
N VAL A 115 10.29 0.49 3.53
CA VAL A 115 9.27 1.17 4.34
C VAL A 115 8.80 0.30 5.51
N MET A 116 8.47 -0.98 5.26
CA MET A 116 8.06 -1.92 6.32
C MET A 116 9.15 -2.03 7.40
N ARG A 117 10.40 -2.27 7.00
CA ARG A 117 11.53 -2.42 7.92
C ARG A 117 11.73 -1.20 8.81
N ASN A 118 11.68 -0.01 8.25
CA ASN A 118 11.84 1.24 9.00
C ASN A 118 10.63 1.56 9.88
N SER A 119 9.42 1.16 9.47
CA SER A 119 8.20 1.39 10.25
C SER A 119 8.15 0.60 11.57
N LEU A 120 8.89 -0.49 11.72
CA LEU A 120 8.76 -1.39 12.87
C LEU A 120 8.93 -0.69 14.23
N LYS A 121 9.79 0.32 14.31
CA LYS A 121 10.01 1.08 15.57
C LYS A 121 8.85 2.05 15.87
N THR A 122 8.05 2.40 14.88
CA THR A 122 6.93 3.35 14.98
C THR A 122 5.57 2.66 15.07
N LEU A 123 5.48 1.37 14.78
CA LEU A 123 4.27 0.58 14.96
C LEU A 123 4.10 0.12 16.42
N HIS A 124 2.85 -0.11 16.84
CA HIS A 124 2.58 -0.75 18.12
C HIS A 124 2.96 -2.22 18.07
N GLN A 125 3.86 -2.60 18.94
CA GLN A 125 4.33 -3.99 19.07
C GLN A 125 3.78 -4.58 20.38
N LYS A 126 2.58 -5.13 20.35
CA LYS A 126 1.91 -5.71 21.52
C LYS A 126 0.91 -6.80 21.12
N SER A 127 0.77 -7.81 21.98
CA SER A 127 -0.35 -8.75 21.91
C SER A 127 -1.53 -8.20 22.74
N PRO A 128 -2.80 -8.22 22.26
CA PRO A 128 -3.20 -8.59 20.90
C PRO A 128 -2.64 -7.63 19.85
N MET A 129 -2.63 -8.04 18.57
CA MET A 129 -2.12 -7.24 17.46
C MET A 129 -2.87 -5.91 17.37
N LYS A 130 -2.13 -4.78 17.42
CA LYS A 130 -2.71 -3.43 17.36
C LYS A 130 -2.30 -2.66 16.12
N SER A 131 -1.31 -3.16 15.39
CA SER A 131 -0.86 -2.56 14.15
C SER A 131 -0.98 -3.51 12.99
N ARG A 132 -1.32 -2.95 11.83
CA ARG A 132 -1.44 -3.71 10.59
C ARG A 132 -0.70 -3.01 9.45
N ILE A 133 0.08 -3.78 8.72
CA ILE A 133 0.71 -3.39 7.46
C ILE A 133 -0.13 -3.95 6.32
N ILE A 134 -0.58 -3.08 5.43
CA ILE A 134 -1.39 -3.39 4.26
C ILE A 134 -0.54 -3.15 3.03
N ASN A 135 -0.10 -4.21 2.37
CA ASN A 135 0.59 -4.11 1.09
C ASN A 135 -0.45 -4.10 -0.02
N LEU A 136 -0.59 -2.97 -0.76
CA LEU A 136 -1.48 -2.88 -1.90
C LEU A 136 -0.93 -3.73 -3.05
N SER A 137 -1.48 -4.93 -3.17
CA SER A 137 -1.16 -5.89 -4.21
C SER A 137 -2.17 -5.82 -5.38
N SER A 138 -2.35 -6.89 -6.10
CA SER A 138 -3.30 -7.02 -7.21
C SER A 138 -3.64 -8.50 -7.41
N ARG A 139 -4.87 -8.80 -7.84
CA ARG A 139 -5.23 -10.14 -8.35
C ARG A 139 -4.29 -10.61 -9.48
N LEU A 140 -3.67 -9.66 -10.19
CA LEU A 140 -2.62 -9.93 -11.20
C LEU A 140 -1.34 -10.54 -10.61
N GLY A 141 -1.11 -10.41 -9.29
CA GLY A 141 0.01 -11.04 -8.57
C GLY A 141 -0.29 -12.44 -8.04
N SER A 142 -1.50 -12.97 -8.26
CA SER A 142 -1.83 -14.34 -7.92
C SER A 142 -1.27 -15.28 -8.99
N ILE A 143 -0.43 -16.23 -8.60
CA ILE A 143 0.12 -17.25 -9.50
C ILE A 143 -0.98 -18.24 -9.88
N ASP A 144 -1.79 -18.64 -8.93
CA ASP A 144 -2.87 -19.61 -9.11
C ASP A 144 -3.97 -19.14 -10.08
N LEU A 145 -4.26 -17.84 -10.07
CA LEU A 145 -5.25 -17.24 -10.97
C LEU A 145 -4.73 -17.07 -12.42
N ARG A 146 -3.45 -17.34 -12.70
CA ARG A 146 -2.94 -17.23 -14.08
C ARG A 146 -3.50 -18.33 -14.97
N GLY A 147 -3.81 -17.99 -16.21
CA GLY A 147 -4.35 -18.95 -17.19
C GLY A 147 -5.86 -18.83 -17.42
N ASN A 148 -6.66 -18.45 -16.44
CA ASN A 148 -8.14 -18.48 -16.53
C ASN A 148 -8.80 -17.12 -16.68
N THR A 149 -8.15 -16.03 -16.27
CA THR A 149 -8.70 -14.67 -16.33
C THR A 149 -7.59 -13.69 -16.68
N GLN A 150 -7.28 -13.56 -17.96
CA GLN A 150 -6.08 -12.85 -18.37
C GLN A 150 -6.36 -11.44 -18.83
N LEU A 151 -5.84 -10.46 -18.09
CA LEU A 151 -5.31 -9.28 -18.74
C LEU A 151 -3.88 -9.63 -19.20
N GLY A 152 -3.66 -9.71 -20.51
CA GLY A 152 -2.33 -9.83 -21.07
C GLY A 152 -1.49 -8.58 -20.82
N GLY A 153 -0.19 -8.67 -20.99
CA GLY A 153 0.75 -7.58 -20.73
C GLY A 153 1.08 -7.40 -19.24
N ALA A 154 1.76 -6.30 -18.94
CA ALA A 154 2.17 -5.95 -17.58
C ALA A 154 3.02 -7.03 -16.87
N LEU A 155 3.91 -7.72 -17.61
CA LEU A 155 4.67 -8.85 -17.07
C LEU A 155 5.50 -8.45 -15.82
N ALA A 156 6.26 -7.37 -15.89
CA ALA A 156 7.07 -6.89 -14.77
C ALA A 156 6.21 -6.58 -13.54
N TYR A 157 5.04 -5.95 -13.76
CA TYR A 157 4.10 -5.66 -12.68
C TYR A 157 3.53 -6.92 -12.03
N GLN A 158 3.08 -7.89 -12.83
CA GLN A 158 2.56 -9.16 -12.33
C GLN A 158 3.60 -9.89 -11.47
N CYS A 159 4.84 -10.00 -11.95
CA CYS A 159 5.95 -10.58 -11.20
C CYS A 159 6.22 -9.80 -9.90
N SER A 160 6.21 -8.48 -9.93
CA SER A 160 6.43 -7.65 -8.74
C SER A 160 5.33 -7.85 -7.70
N LYS A 161 4.06 -8.00 -8.12
CA LYS A 161 2.94 -8.20 -7.17
C LYS A 161 2.95 -9.62 -6.60
N ALA A 162 3.39 -10.63 -7.36
CA ALA A 162 3.65 -11.97 -6.83
C ALA A 162 4.79 -11.94 -5.78
N ALA A 163 5.87 -11.22 -6.05
CA ALA A 163 6.96 -11.04 -5.10
C ALA A 163 6.52 -10.26 -3.84
N LEU A 164 5.70 -9.23 -3.98
CA LEU A 164 5.11 -8.50 -2.85
C LEU A 164 4.19 -9.41 -2.01
N ASN A 165 3.46 -10.32 -2.65
CA ASN A 165 2.65 -11.33 -1.98
C ASN A 165 3.54 -12.29 -1.16
N MET A 166 4.65 -12.77 -1.72
CA MET A 166 5.62 -13.59 -0.99
C MET A 166 6.25 -12.81 0.18
N LEU A 167 6.65 -11.55 -0.04
CA LEU A 167 7.16 -10.67 1.01
C LEU A 167 6.13 -10.52 2.15
N THR A 168 4.85 -10.30 1.81
CA THR A 168 3.75 -10.24 2.79
C THR A 168 3.65 -11.53 3.60
N LYS A 169 3.65 -12.68 2.91
CA LYS A 169 3.53 -13.99 3.58
C LYS A 169 4.68 -14.23 4.53
N GLN A 170 5.92 -14.03 4.07
CA GLN A 170 7.12 -14.27 4.89
C GLN A 170 7.17 -13.31 6.09
N THR A 171 6.98 -12.01 5.87
CA THR A 171 7.03 -11.03 6.95
C THR A 171 5.89 -11.20 7.95
N SER A 172 4.74 -11.72 7.53
CA SER A 172 3.63 -12.02 8.44
C SER A 172 4.00 -13.07 9.48
N LEU A 173 4.82 -14.06 9.13
CA LEU A 173 5.31 -15.07 10.05
C LEU A 173 6.30 -14.48 11.06
N GLU A 174 7.22 -13.63 10.57
CA GLU A 174 8.27 -13.02 11.41
C GLU A 174 7.72 -11.93 12.35
N LEU A 175 6.67 -11.20 11.94
CA LEU A 175 6.13 -10.09 12.70
C LEU A 175 4.96 -10.47 13.62
N LYS A 176 4.44 -11.69 13.49
CA LYS A 176 3.34 -12.19 14.32
C LYS A 176 3.66 -12.08 15.82
N GLU A 177 4.84 -12.55 16.22
CA GLU A 177 5.29 -12.51 17.62
C GLU A 177 5.52 -11.07 18.14
N LYS A 178 5.69 -10.11 17.22
CA LYS A 178 5.77 -8.69 17.57
C LYS A 178 4.39 -8.03 17.68
N GLY A 179 3.31 -8.77 17.44
CA GLY A 179 1.95 -8.25 17.48
C GLY A 179 1.63 -7.32 16.31
N ILE A 180 2.21 -7.57 15.12
CA ILE A 180 1.97 -6.82 13.89
C ILE A 180 1.36 -7.75 12.86
N SER A 181 0.17 -7.40 12.37
CA SER A 181 -0.48 -8.07 11.24
C SER A 181 0.09 -7.56 9.92
N VAL A 182 0.33 -8.44 8.95
CA VAL A 182 0.76 -8.08 7.59
C VAL A 182 -0.14 -8.79 6.59
N ILE A 183 -0.77 -8.04 5.69
CA ILE A 183 -1.70 -8.58 4.69
C ILE A 183 -1.41 -8.03 3.30
N SER A 184 -1.70 -8.81 2.26
CA SER A 184 -1.83 -8.34 0.88
C SER A 184 -3.28 -8.00 0.59
N MET A 185 -3.53 -6.81 0.03
CA MET A 185 -4.86 -6.32 -0.33
C MET A 185 -4.90 -6.01 -1.83
N SER A 186 -5.83 -6.62 -2.55
CA SER A 186 -6.15 -6.19 -3.92
C SER A 186 -7.24 -5.13 -3.88
N PRO A 187 -7.04 -3.97 -4.51
CA PRO A 187 -8.07 -2.93 -4.56
C PRO A 187 -9.15 -3.18 -5.64
N GLY A 188 -9.06 -4.31 -6.37
CA GLY A 188 -9.83 -4.54 -7.57
C GLY A 188 -9.27 -3.76 -8.77
N TRP A 189 -10.04 -3.66 -9.85
CA TRP A 189 -9.68 -2.87 -11.03
C TRP A 189 -10.30 -1.48 -10.93
N VAL A 190 -9.47 -0.48 -10.64
CA VAL A 190 -9.89 0.86 -10.19
C VAL A 190 -9.56 1.91 -11.25
N LYS A 191 -10.48 2.82 -11.51
CA LYS A 191 -10.30 3.97 -12.43
C LYS A 191 -9.30 4.97 -11.84
N THR A 192 -8.07 4.77 -12.20
CA THR A 192 -6.92 5.63 -11.92
C THR A 192 -6.14 5.83 -13.21
N GLU A 193 -5.11 6.66 -13.18
CA GLU A 193 -4.16 6.76 -14.30
C GLU A 193 -3.56 5.39 -14.66
N MET A 194 -3.27 4.57 -13.63
CA MET A 194 -2.76 3.21 -13.80
C MET A 194 -3.82 2.24 -14.33
N GLY A 195 -5.02 2.24 -13.80
CA GLY A 195 -6.07 1.28 -14.15
C GLY A 195 -6.86 1.61 -15.42
N GLY A 196 -6.78 2.86 -15.85
CA GLY A 196 -7.45 3.34 -17.06
C GLY A 196 -8.97 3.53 -16.92
N LYS A 197 -9.59 4.13 -17.94
CA LYS A 197 -11.01 4.53 -17.93
C LYS A 197 -11.99 3.34 -17.96
N LYS A 198 -11.55 2.16 -18.42
CA LYS A 198 -12.38 0.96 -18.52
C LYS A 198 -12.45 0.16 -17.22
N ALA A 199 -11.76 0.59 -16.18
CA ALA A 199 -11.75 -0.09 -14.90
C ALA A 199 -13.15 -0.17 -14.29
N LYS A 200 -13.37 -1.20 -13.46
CA LYS A 200 -14.68 -1.56 -12.91
C LYS A 200 -15.16 -0.59 -11.84
N TYR A 201 -14.25 -0.15 -10.97
CA TYR A 201 -14.61 0.63 -9.78
C TYR A 201 -14.15 2.08 -9.91
N GLU A 202 -14.96 3.01 -9.44
CA GLU A 202 -14.49 4.34 -9.09
C GLU A 202 -13.55 4.24 -7.88
N THR A 203 -12.65 5.21 -7.74
CA THR A 203 -11.62 5.16 -6.68
C THR A 203 -12.24 5.18 -5.28
N ASP A 204 -13.26 6.01 -5.09
CA ASP A 204 -14.00 6.14 -3.83
C ASP A 204 -14.77 4.87 -3.46
N GLN A 205 -15.35 4.19 -4.44
CA GLN A 205 -16.04 2.91 -4.24
C GLN A 205 -15.05 1.82 -3.78
N SER A 206 -13.93 1.66 -4.48
CA SER A 206 -12.92 0.67 -4.14
C SER A 206 -12.38 0.88 -2.71
N VAL A 207 -12.08 2.13 -2.36
CA VAL A 207 -11.51 2.46 -1.04
C VAL A 207 -12.54 2.25 0.08
N ARG A 208 -13.82 2.58 -0.12
CA ARG A 208 -14.88 2.24 0.85
C ARG A 208 -14.95 0.73 1.11
N MET A 209 -14.87 -0.07 0.06
CA MET A 209 -14.87 -1.54 0.18
C MET A 209 -13.65 -2.02 0.95
N ILE A 210 -12.43 -1.54 0.62
CA ILE A 210 -11.20 -1.85 1.34
C ILE A 210 -11.33 -1.52 2.83
N ILE A 211 -11.80 -0.32 3.18
CA ILE A 211 -11.95 0.11 4.58
C ILE A 211 -12.95 -0.80 5.30
N SER A 212 -14.08 -1.13 4.68
CA SER A 212 -15.07 -2.05 5.24
C SER A 212 -14.47 -3.43 5.53
N VAL A 213 -13.72 -3.99 4.57
CA VAL A 213 -13.02 -5.27 4.75
C VAL A 213 -12.02 -5.19 5.90
N LEU A 214 -11.18 -4.16 5.94
CA LEU A 214 -10.18 -3.99 7.01
C LEU A 214 -10.80 -3.82 8.40
N GLN A 215 -12.01 -3.26 8.49
CA GLN A 215 -12.76 -3.12 9.74
C GLN A 215 -13.39 -4.45 10.19
N SER A 216 -13.72 -5.34 9.26
CA SER A 216 -14.32 -6.65 9.56
C SER A 216 -13.29 -7.74 9.89
N LEU A 217 -12.01 -7.53 9.52
CA LEU A 217 -10.95 -8.48 9.81
C LEU A 217 -10.65 -8.55 11.31
N ALA A 218 -10.54 -9.77 11.83
CA ALA A 218 -10.04 -9.98 13.18
C ALA A 218 -8.60 -9.44 13.35
N ASP A 219 -8.25 -9.01 14.55
CA ASP A 219 -6.93 -8.44 14.82
C ASP A 219 -5.80 -9.45 14.53
N GLU A 220 -6.04 -10.75 14.75
CA GLU A 220 -5.08 -11.84 14.55
C GLU A 220 -4.91 -12.27 13.09
N GLU A 221 -5.78 -11.80 12.17
CA GLU A 221 -5.64 -12.16 10.76
C GLU A 221 -4.39 -11.52 10.16
N THR A 222 -3.47 -12.39 9.75
CA THR A 222 -2.17 -12.03 9.16
C THR A 222 -1.76 -13.06 8.12
N GLY A 223 -0.92 -12.68 7.16
CA GLY A 223 -0.43 -13.59 6.12
C GLY A 223 -1.51 -14.07 5.16
N ILE A 224 -2.53 -13.22 4.91
CA ILE A 224 -3.61 -13.47 3.95
C ILE A 224 -3.48 -12.56 2.72
N PHE A 225 -4.01 -13.02 1.61
CA PHE A 225 -4.24 -12.22 0.42
C PHE A 225 -5.75 -12.07 0.23
N ILE A 226 -6.25 -10.83 0.22
CA ILE A 226 -7.68 -10.56 0.25
C ILE A 226 -8.05 -9.47 -0.76
N GLY A 227 -9.24 -9.59 -1.34
CA GLY A 227 -9.81 -8.63 -2.28
C GLY A 227 -10.53 -7.48 -1.61
N GLU A 228 -10.86 -6.48 -2.39
CA GLU A 228 -11.71 -5.34 -2.03
C GLU A 228 -13.10 -5.77 -1.55
N ASP A 229 -13.54 -6.94 -1.99
CA ASP A 229 -14.83 -7.56 -1.68
C ASP A 229 -14.80 -8.50 -0.45
N GLY A 230 -13.64 -8.65 0.16
CA GLY A 230 -13.43 -9.56 1.31
C GLY A 230 -13.16 -11.02 0.91
N GLU A 231 -13.12 -11.33 -0.39
CA GLU A 231 -12.78 -12.67 -0.86
C GLU A 231 -11.30 -12.96 -0.63
N LYS A 232 -10.98 -14.15 -0.08
CA LYS A 232 -9.60 -14.62 0.01
C LYS A 232 -9.11 -15.02 -1.39
N ILE A 233 -8.06 -14.37 -1.82
CA ILE A 233 -7.44 -14.61 -3.13
C ILE A 233 -6.35 -15.67 -2.94
N PRO A 234 -6.28 -16.71 -3.79
CA PRO A 234 -5.16 -17.65 -3.77
C PRO A 234 -3.86 -16.93 -4.16
N TRP A 235 -2.74 -17.46 -3.63
CA TRP A 235 -1.43 -16.84 -3.86
C TRP A 235 -0.90 -16.93 -5.29
#